data_155dcb9a568955fefdb55aa6ca3834a5
#
_entry.id   155dcb9a568955fefdb55aa6ca3834a5
#
_cell.length_a   1.000
_cell.length_b   1.000
_cell.length_c   1.000
_cell.angle_alpha   90.00
_cell.angle_beta   90.00
_cell.angle_gamma   90.00
#
_symmetry.space_group_name_H-M   'P 1'
#
loop_
_entity.id
_entity.type
_entity.pdbx_description
1 polymer ?
#
loop_
_entity_poly.entity_id
_entity_poly.type
_entity_poly.pdbx_seq_one_letter_code
_entity_poly.pdbx_strand_id
1 'polypeptide(L)'
;MSILAEVSSIRTSSMAYQIVDIDSPDLFKYPFAYMCEPGYLQLTAKDVLNLREYLDRGGFILADDMRTAAISPQSGEINEDDIRHFQQEMRKVYPDRTFERLNLSDPIFNTFYKIKTLDMMAPYNFPGQRPVQFLGLRDPHGNLQMIIDDNNDISEDWEWLNEGRKSLHDASVSLEFGINDVMYSMTH
;
A
#
# COMPACT_ATOMS: atom_id res chain seq x y z
N MET A 1 -5.91 9.04 -10.28
CA MET A 1 -6.39 8.33 -11.51
C MET A 1 -6.25 9.18 -12.76
N SER A 2 -6.56 10.49 -12.76
CA SER A 2 -6.36 11.36 -13.93
C SER A 2 -4.91 11.39 -14.40
N ILE A 3 -3.96 11.56 -13.47
CA ILE A 3 -2.53 11.61 -13.79
C ILE A 3 -2.04 10.29 -14.41
N LEU A 4 -2.51 9.13 -13.92
CA LEU A 4 -2.17 7.84 -14.52
C LEU A 4 -2.56 7.77 -16.00
N ALA A 5 -3.74 8.29 -16.36
CA ALA A 5 -4.19 8.35 -17.74
C ALA A 5 -3.39 9.35 -18.60
N GLU A 6 -2.83 10.40 -17.98
CA GLU A 6 -2.00 11.40 -18.69
C GLU A 6 -0.58 10.89 -18.98
N VAL A 7 0.00 10.11 -18.04
CA VAL A 7 1.41 9.66 -18.15
C VAL A 7 1.56 8.27 -18.76
N SER A 8 0.46 7.54 -18.96
CA SER A 8 0.47 6.16 -19.46
C SER A 8 -0.61 5.92 -20.51
N SER A 9 -0.58 4.75 -21.15
CA SER A 9 -1.64 4.30 -22.06
C SER A 9 -2.79 3.54 -21.34
N ILE A 10 -2.78 3.49 -20.02
CA ILE A 10 -3.80 2.81 -19.24
C ILE A 10 -5.12 3.59 -19.35
N ARG A 11 -6.17 2.85 -19.73
CA ARG A 11 -7.52 3.42 -19.73
C ARG A 11 -8.09 3.35 -18.32
N THR A 12 -8.23 4.51 -17.69
CA THR A 12 -8.86 4.63 -16.38
C THR A 12 -10.37 4.85 -16.55
N SER A 13 -11.15 4.38 -15.58
CA SER A 13 -12.57 4.74 -15.49
C SER A 13 -12.71 6.25 -15.27
N SER A 14 -13.84 6.83 -15.72
CA SER A 14 -14.21 8.22 -15.40
C SER A 14 -14.47 8.42 -13.90
N MET A 15 -14.69 7.34 -13.15
CA MET A 15 -14.82 7.36 -11.68
C MET A 15 -13.43 7.33 -11.03
N ALA A 16 -13.25 8.14 -9.99
CA ALA A 16 -11.96 8.27 -9.32
C ALA A 16 -11.51 6.95 -8.66
N TYR A 17 -12.43 6.22 -8.04
CA TYR A 17 -12.18 4.92 -7.40
C TYR A 17 -13.50 4.13 -7.27
N GLN A 18 -13.38 2.85 -6.98
CA GLN A 18 -14.49 1.95 -6.66
C GLN A 18 -14.23 1.29 -5.30
N ILE A 19 -15.15 1.44 -4.36
CA ILE A 19 -15.11 0.73 -3.08
C ILE A 19 -15.66 -0.67 -3.29
N VAL A 20 -14.90 -1.68 -2.83
CA VAL A 20 -15.25 -3.09 -2.98
C VAL A 20 -14.98 -3.81 -1.66
N ASP A 21 -15.94 -4.60 -1.20
CA ASP A 21 -15.74 -5.46 -0.02
C ASP A 21 -14.79 -6.61 -0.34
N ILE A 22 -13.99 -7.03 0.62
CA ILE A 22 -13.00 -8.12 0.45
C ILE A 22 -13.69 -9.43 0.05
N ASP A 23 -14.87 -9.69 0.59
CA ASP A 23 -15.64 -10.91 0.31
C ASP A 23 -16.50 -10.82 -0.96
N SER A 24 -16.44 -9.71 -1.69
CA SER A 24 -17.18 -9.50 -2.93
C SER A 24 -16.47 -10.16 -4.12
N PRO A 25 -17.23 -10.81 -5.03
CA PRO A 25 -16.69 -11.28 -6.31
C PRO A 25 -16.22 -10.13 -7.21
N ASP A 26 -16.64 -8.90 -6.94
CA ASP A 26 -16.25 -7.74 -7.71
C ASP A 26 -14.76 -7.38 -7.51
N LEU A 27 -14.12 -7.84 -6.42
CA LEU A 27 -12.70 -7.65 -6.17
C LEU A 27 -11.85 -8.19 -7.34
N PHE A 28 -12.24 -9.31 -7.93
CA PHE A 28 -11.53 -9.93 -9.06
C PHE A 28 -11.58 -9.17 -10.39
N LYS A 29 -12.32 -8.06 -10.45
CA LYS A 29 -12.34 -7.18 -11.63
C LYS A 29 -11.18 -6.20 -11.66
N TYR A 30 -10.47 -6.05 -10.56
CA TYR A 30 -9.45 -5.03 -10.36
C TYR A 30 -8.09 -5.69 -10.12
N PRO A 31 -7.07 -5.46 -10.98
CA PRO A 31 -5.74 -6.01 -10.77
C PRO A 31 -5.00 -5.34 -9.59
N PHE A 32 -5.37 -4.09 -9.29
CA PHE A 32 -4.82 -3.28 -8.21
C PHE A 32 -5.91 -2.91 -7.21
N ALA A 33 -5.64 -3.10 -5.92
CA ALA A 33 -6.47 -2.62 -4.83
C ALA A 33 -5.63 -1.78 -3.85
N TYR A 34 -6.24 -0.72 -3.35
CA TYR A 34 -5.69 0.13 -2.29
C TYR A 34 -6.46 -0.13 -0.99
N MET A 35 -5.72 -0.35 0.10
CA MET A 35 -6.29 -0.63 1.42
C MET A 35 -5.78 0.43 2.40
N CYS A 36 -6.68 1.32 2.84
CA CYS A 36 -6.40 2.38 3.78
C CYS A 36 -6.63 1.92 5.23
N GLU A 37 -5.83 2.39 6.17
CA GLU A 37 -5.93 2.10 7.61
C GLU A 37 -6.10 0.59 7.96
N PRO A 38 -5.32 -0.31 7.36
CA PRO A 38 -5.50 -1.75 7.55
C PRO A 38 -5.13 -2.25 8.96
N GLY A 39 -4.62 -1.39 9.82
CA GLY A 39 -4.36 -1.67 11.23
C GLY A 39 -5.60 -2.12 12.02
N TYR A 40 -6.79 -1.80 11.53
CA TYR A 40 -8.07 -2.22 12.14
C TYR A 40 -8.72 -3.42 11.43
N LEU A 41 -8.04 -4.02 10.46
CA LEU A 41 -8.57 -5.13 9.67
C LEU A 41 -8.94 -6.33 10.56
N GLN A 42 -10.13 -6.90 10.33
CA GLN A 42 -10.60 -8.13 10.95
C GLN A 42 -11.19 -9.05 9.89
N LEU A 43 -10.42 -10.04 9.46
CA LEU A 43 -10.82 -10.95 8.40
C LEU A 43 -11.74 -12.06 8.93
N THR A 44 -12.91 -12.19 8.31
CA THR A 44 -13.77 -13.36 8.43
C THR A 44 -13.18 -14.54 7.65
N ALA A 45 -13.71 -15.75 7.86
CA ALA A 45 -13.30 -16.92 7.10
C ALA A 45 -13.55 -16.76 5.58
N LYS A 46 -14.60 -16.02 5.19
CA LYS A 46 -14.90 -15.73 3.79
C LYS A 46 -13.92 -14.74 3.19
N ASP A 47 -13.58 -13.68 3.94
CA ASP A 47 -12.56 -12.70 3.52
C ASP A 47 -11.21 -13.38 3.28
N VAL A 48 -10.80 -14.27 4.19
CA VAL A 48 -9.53 -15.02 4.09
C VAL A 48 -9.48 -15.83 2.78
N LEU A 49 -10.56 -16.54 2.45
CA LEU A 49 -10.62 -17.34 1.22
C LEU A 49 -10.59 -16.46 -0.02
N ASN A 50 -11.39 -15.40 -0.03
CA ASN A 50 -11.53 -14.50 -1.18
C ASN A 50 -10.24 -13.71 -1.42
N LEU A 51 -9.64 -13.20 -0.35
CA LEU A 51 -8.39 -12.44 -0.43
C LEU A 51 -7.23 -13.32 -0.91
N ARG A 52 -7.14 -14.56 -0.41
CA ARG A 52 -6.15 -15.53 -0.90
C ARG A 52 -6.33 -15.78 -2.39
N GLU A 53 -7.54 -16.07 -2.83
CA GLU A 53 -7.82 -16.32 -4.24
C GLU A 53 -7.52 -15.10 -5.12
N TYR A 54 -7.82 -13.89 -4.63
CA TYR A 54 -7.49 -12.65 -5.33
C TYR A 54 -5.99 -12.51 -5.56
N LEU A 55 -5.19 -12.67 -4.50
CA LEU A 55 -3.75 -12.57 -4.57
C LEU A 55 -3.13 -13.71 -5.40
N ASP A 56 -3.61 -14.94 -5.25
CA ASP A 56 -3.12 -16.11 -6.02
C ASP A 56 -3.45 -16.03 -7.51
N ARG A 57 -4.45 -15.23 -7.91
CA ARG A 57 -4.77 -14.93 -9.31
C ARG A 57 -4.00 -13.76 -9.90
N GLY A 58 -3.06 -13.18 -9.15
CA GLY A 58 -2.25 -12.05 -9.58
C GLY A 58 -2.81 -10.68 -9.20
N GLY A 59 -3.79 -10.62 -8.30
CA GLY A 59 -4.20 -9.37 -7.69
C GLY A 59 -3.07 -8.78 -6.82
N PHE A 60 -2.98 -7.46 -6.78
CA PHE A 60 -1.96 -6.73 -6.03
C PHE A 60 -2.61 -5.74 -5.08
N ILE A 61 -2.07 -5.61 -3.87
CA ILE A 61 -2.57 -4.69 -2.83
C ILE A 61 -1.46 -3.77 -2.36
N LEU A 62 -1.74 -2.46 -2.35
CA LEU A 62 -1.02 -1.48 -1.57
C LEU A 62 -1.80 -1.22 -0.29
N ALA A 63 -1.20 -1.54 0.86
CA ALA A 63 -1.71 -1.30 2.20
C ALA A 63 -0.98 -0.09 2.80
N ASP A 64 -1.70 0.98 3.07
CA ASP A 64 -1.18 2.30 3.42
C ASP A 64 -1.89 2.87 4.65
N ASP A 65 -1.39 3.98 5.18
CA ASP A 65 -1.88 4.63 6.40
C ASP A 65 -1.85 3.70 7.63
N MET A 66 -0.71 3.06 7.82
CA MET A 66 -0.41 2.32 9.03
C MET A 66 0.48 3.14 9.96
N ARG A 67 -0.10 3.61 11.05
CA ARG A 67 0.61 4.40 12.05
C ARG A 67 1.13 3.50 13.17
N THR A 68 2.40 3.25 13.15
CA THR A 68 3.02 2.35 14.15
C THR A 68 3.44 3.05 15.43
N ALA A 69 3.36 4.36 15.52
CA ALA A 69 3.85 5.10 16.68
C ALA A 69 3.01 6.33 17.02
N ALA A 70 1.70 6.22 16.93
CA ALA A 70 0.86 7.25 17.53
C ALA A 70 0.97 7.13 19.05
N ILE A 71 1.63 8.10 19.68
CA ILE A 71 1.45 8.31 21.12
C ILE A 71 -0.02 8.61 21.30
N SER A 72 -0.74 7.69 21.92
CA SER A 72 -2.13 7.94 22.27
C SER A 72 -2.20 9.21 23.13
N PRO A 73 -2.91 10.27 22.68
CA PRO A 73 -3.04 11.48 23.50
C PRO A 73 -3.71 11.21 24.87
N GLN A 74 -4.42 10.08 24.98
CA GLN A 74 -5.14 9.71 26.19
C GLN A 74 -4.33 8.87 27.16
N SER A 75 -3.45 7.96 26.67
CA SER A 75 -2.68 7.03 27.52
C SER A 75 -1.20 7.34 27.58
N GLY A 76 -0.67 8.12 26.65
CA GLY A 76 0.78 8.33 26.50
C GLY A 76 1.52 7.07 26.01
N GLU A 77 0.81 6.01 25.66
CA GLU A 77 1.39 4.76 25.18
C GLU A 77 1.66 4.83 23.68
N ILE A 78 2.77 4.24 23.27
CA ILE A 78 3.10 4.07 21.84
C ILE A 78 2.30 2.89 21.33
N ASN A 79 1.36 3.15 20.42
CA ASN A 79 0.60 2.08 19.77
C ASN A 79 1.44 1.47 18.65
N GLU A 80 2.20 0.43 18.97
CA GLU A 80 2.97 -0.34 17.98
C GLU A 80 2.13 -1.41 17.28
N ASP A 81 0.81 -1.41 17.46
CA ASP A 81 0.02 -2.61 17.20
C ASP A 81 -0.54 -2.73 15.77
N ASP A 82 -0.63 -1.64 15.01
CA ASP A 82 -1.27 -1.66 13.69
C ASP A 82 -0.59 -2.62 12.72
N ILE A 83 0.71 -2.49 12.52
CA ILE A 83 1.46 -3.39 11.63
C ILE A 83 1.46 -4.83 12.15
N ARG A 84 1.61 -5.03 13.45
CA ARG A 84 1.59 -6.36 14.06
C ARG A 84 0.22 -7.01 13.94
N HIS A 85 -0.84 -6.25 14.18
CA HIS A 85 -2.21 -6.71 14.01
C HIS A 85 -2.48 -7.10 12.55
N PHE A 86 -2.15 -6.22 11.61
CA PHE A 86 -2.30 -6.49 10.19
C PHE A 86 -1.55 -7.75 9.75
N GLN A 87 -0.30 -7.91 10.17
CA GLN A 87 0.47 -9.13 9.88
C GLN A 87 -0.15 -10.39 10.49
N GLN A 88 -0.79 -10.29 11.67
CA GLN A 88 -1.53 -11.41 12.27
C GLN A 88 -2.77 -11.78 11.43
N GLU A 89 -3.52 -10.80 10.96
CA GLU A 89 -4.65 -11.03 10.06
C GLU A 89 -4.19 -11.67 8.74
N MET A 90 -3.10 -11.20 8.16
CA MET A 90 -2.54 -11.75 6.93
C MET A 90 -1.99 -13.18 7.10
N ARG A 91 -1.57 -13.59 8.30
CA ARG A 91 -1.22 -15.00 8.59
C ARG A 91 -2.42 -15.95 8.50
N LYS A 92 -3.65 -15.46 8.61
CA LYS A 92 -4.83 -16.27 8.31
C LYS A 92 -4.94 -16.58 6.82
N VAL A 93 -4.50 -15.63 5.98
CA VAL A 93 -4.45 -15.80 4.51
C VAL A 93 -3.29 -16.71 4.12
N TYR A 94 -2.07 -16.43 4.60
CA TYR A 94 -0.85 -17.18 4.31
C TYR A 94 -0.08 -17.50 5.60
N PRO A 95 -0.34 -18.66 6.24
CA PRO A 95 0.30 -19.03 7.53
C PRO A 95 1.82 -19.19 7.45
N ASP A 96 2.33 -19.53 6.28
CA ASP A 96 3.71 -19.89 5.99
C ASP A 96 4.52 -18.79 5.28
N ARG A 97 3.90 -17.62 5.05
CA ARG A 97 4.58 -16.50 4.41
C ARG A 97 4.77 -15.34 5.41
N THR A 98 5.82 -14.58 5.21
CA THR A 98 6.16 -13.40 6.03
C THR A 98 6.42 -12.19 5.14
N PHE A 99 6.14 -11.02 5.68
CA PHE A 99 6.53 -9.76 5.05
C PHE A 99 8.04 -9.55 5.21
N GLU A 100 8.69 -9.12 4.16
CA GLU A 100 10.12 -8.79 4.13
C GLU A 100 10.32 -7.31 3.78
N ARG A 101 11.39 -6.74 4.29
CA ARG A 101 11.72 -5.34 4.01
C ARG A 101 12.16 -5.20 2.55
N LEU A 102 11.51 -4.29 1.84
CA LEU A 102 11.86 -3.93 0.47
C LEU A 102 12.99 -2.89 0.44
N ASN A 103 13.68 -2.83 -0.68
CA ASN A 103 14.75 -1.88 -0.95
C ASN A 103 14.71 -1.42 -2.41
N LEU A 104 15.45 -0.37 -2.75
CA LEU A 104 15.42 0.25 -4.09
C LEU A 104 15.79 -0.69 -5.26
N SER A 105 16.35 -1.87 -4.99
CA SER A 105 16.62 -2.88 -6.03
C SER A 105 15.42 -3.74 -6.39
N ASP A 106 14.34 -3.68 -5.58
CA ASP A 106 13.11 -4.41 -5.88
C ASP A 106 12.45 -3.85 -7.14
N PRO A 107 11.94 -4.73 -8.04
CA PRO A 107 11.40 -4.30 -9.34
C PRO A 107 10.33 -3.21 -9.25
N ILE A 108 9.50 -3.22 -8.21
CA ILE A 108 8.42 -2.26 -8.00
C ILE A 108 8.91 -0.80 -8.03
N PHE A 109 10.11 -0.54 -7.50
CA PHE A 109 10.70 0.81 -7.48
C PHE A 109 11.33 1.22 -8.82
N ASN A 110 11.23 0.38 -9.85
CA ASN A 110 11.79 0.64 -11.17
C ASN A 110 10.86 0.19 -12.32
N THR A 111 9.60 -0.09 -12.04
CA THR A 111 8.66 -0.65 -13.02
C THR A 111 8.33 0.34 -14.14
N PHE A 112 8.02 1.58 -13.82
CA PHE A 112 7.74 2.66 -14.77
C PHE A 112 8.60 3.88 -14.49
N TYR A 113 8.56 4.39 -13.26
CA TYR A 113 9.47 5.42 -12.78
C TYR A 113 10.61 4.80 -11.97
N LYS A 114 11.78 5.40 -12.06
CA LYS A 114 12.92 5.01 -11.23
C LYS A 114 12.89 5.77 -9.91
N ILE A 115 12.40 5.14 -8.86
CA ILE A 115 12.43 5.69 -7.51
C ILE A 115 13.86 5.70 -6.99
N LYS A 116 14.29 6.85 -6.46
CA LYS A 116 15.68 7.08 -6.01
C LYS A 116 15.83 7.12 -4.50
N THR A 117 14.73 7.25 -3.79
CA THR A 117 14.70 7.32 -2.32
C THR A 117 13.45 6.62 -1.81
N LEU A 118 13.56 6.00 -0.63
CA LEU A 118 12.41 5.49 0.13
C LEU A 118 11.99 6.46 1.24
N ASP A 119 12.57 7.65 1.27
CA ASP A 119 12.19 8.71 2.22
C ASP A 119 10.95 9.46 1.70
N MET A 120 9.90 8.70 1.43
CA MET A 120 8.56 9.20 1.14
C MET A 120 7.83 9.34 2.47
N MET A 121 7.91 10.50 3.10
CA MET A 121 7.39 10.70 4.43
C MET A 121 6.05 11.44 4.41
N ALA A 122 5.06 10.87 5.08
CA ALA A 122 3.83 11.59 5.36
C ALA A 122 4.08 12.86 6.18
N PRO A 123 3.23 13.90 6.03
CA PRO A 123 3.41 15.17 6.73
C PRO A 123 3.38 15.09 8.26
N TYR A 124 3.00 13.94 8.80
CA TYR A 124 2.80 13.72 10.24
C TYR A 124 3.95 13.01 10.93
N ASN A 125 5.04 12.67 10.23
CA ASN A 125 6.17 12.04 10.88
C ASN A 125 6.84 13.02 11.82
N PHE A 126 6.68 12.77 13.13
CA PHE A 126 7.29 13.58 14.19
C PHE A 126 8.71 13.10 14.47
N PRO A 127 9.61 14.00 14.89
CA PRO A 127 10.96 13.61 15.34
C PRO A 127 10.91 12.50 16.39
N GLY A 128 11.72 11.46 16.20
CA GLY A 128 11.82 10.33 17.13
C GLY A 128 10.91 9.14 16.83
N GLN A 129 10.11 9.20 15.79
CA GLN A 129 9.35 8.05 15.32
C GLN A 129 10.23 7.06 14.55
N ARG A 130 9.73 5.82 14.38
CA ARG A 130 10.40 4.84 13.54
C ARG A 130 10.45 5.35 12.09
N PRO A 131 11.51 5.02 11.34
CA PRO A 131 11.55 5.36 9.92
C PRO A 131 10.44 4.66 9.15
N VAL A 132 9.98 5.26 8.07
CA VAL A 132 9.12 4.64 7.07
C VAL A 132 9.79 3.36 6.55
N GLN A 133 9.00 2.33 6.36
CA GLN A 133 9.45 1.06 5.81
C GLN A 133 8.45 0.53 4.80
N PHE A 134 8.94 0.03 3.68
CA PHE A 134 8.14 -0.71 2.74
C PHE A 134 8.36 -2.20 2.97
N LEU A 135 7.27 -2.92 3.24
CA LEU A 135 7.29 -4.36 3.49
C LEU A 135 6.51 -5.07 2.37
N GLY A 136 7.08 -6.13 1.82
CA GLY A 136 6.49 -6.88 0.72
C GLY A 136 6.08 -8.29 1.13
N LEU A 137 4.93 -8.74 0.65
CA LEU A 137 4.52 -10.14 0.66
C LEU A 137 4.69 -10.71 -0.74
N ARG A 138 5.42 -11.84 -0.86
CA ARG A 138 5.70 -12.47 -2.16
C ARG A 138 4.97 -13.79 -2.34
N ASP A 139 4.71 -14.09 -3.61
CA ASP A 139 4.28 -15.42 -4.04
C ASP A 139 5.46 -16.41 -4.03
N PRO A 140 5.22 -17.72 -4.24
CA PRO A 140 6.29 -18.71 -4.32
C PRO A 140 7.27 -18.53 -5.49
N HIS A 141 6.94 -17.68 -6.45
CA HIS A 141 7.80 -17.34 -7.60
C HIS A 141 8.65 -16.10 -7.37
N GLY A 142 8.43 -15.40 -6.24
CA GLY A 142 9.14 -14.18 -5.86
C GLY A 142 8.48 -12.88 -6.32
N ASN A 143 7.31 -12.94 -6.96
CA ASN A 143 6.56 -11.73 -7.33
C ASN A 143 5.87 -11.11 -6.10
N LEU A 144 5.84 -9.80 -6.04
CA LEU A 144 5.10 -9.10 -4.99
C LEU A 144 3.60 -9.23 -5.23
N GLN A 145 2.87 -9.63 -4.19
CA GLN A 145 1.41 -9.66 -4.16
C GLN A 145 0.85 -8.52 -3.32
N MET A 146 1.64 -8.01 -2.37
CA MET A 146 1.24 -6.92 -1.49
C MET A 146 2.45 -6.10 -1.06
N ILE A 147 2.24 -4.80 -0.93
CA ILE A 147 3.15 -3.88 -0.24
C ILE A 147 2.42 -3.27 0.95
N ILE A 148 3.15 -3.17 2.05
CA ILE A 148 2.77 -2.37 3.21
C ILE A 148 3.66 -1.14 3.23
N ASP A 149 3.06 0.02 3.32
CA ASP A 149 3.74 1.27 3.66
C ASP A 149 3.63 1.50 5.17
N ASP A 150 4.62 0.96 5.90
CA ASP A 150 4.63 0.98 7.37
C ASP A 150 5.10 2.33 7.90
N ASN A 151 4.34 2.89 8.84
CA ASN A 151 4.58 4.17 9.50
C ASN A 151 4.54 5.36 8.52
N ASN A 152 3.65 5.31 7.55
CA ASN A 152 3.47 6.33 6.53
C ASN A 152 2.00 6.45 6.12
N ASP A 153 1.72 7.44 5.30
CA ASP A 153 0.44 7.70 4.66
C ASP A 153 0.72 8.45 3.36
N ILE A 154 1.09 7.68 2.32
CA ILE A 154 1.48 8.26 1.04
C ILE A 154 0.28 8.82 0.27
N SER A 155 -0.92 8.36 0.58
CA SER A 155 -2.14 8.87 -0.07
C SER A 155 -2.42 10.33 0.25
N GLU A 156 -2.01 10.82 1.39
CA GLU A 156 -2.07 12.24 1.74
C GLU A 156 -1.31 13.12 0.75
N ASP A 157 -0.22 12.62 0.20
CA ASP A 157 0.53 13.33 -0.84
C ASP A 157 -0.26 13.44 -2.15
N TRP A 158 -1.05 12.40 -2.48
CA TRP A 158 -1.90 12.39 -3.67
C TRP A 158 -3.13 13.28 -3.51
N GLU A 159 -3.73 13.28 -2.32
CA GLU A 159 -4.90 14.08 -2.01
C GLU A 159 -4.56 15.58 -2.05
N TRP A 160 -3.42 15.96 -1.49
CA TRP A 160 -3.03 17.37 -1.36
C TRP A 160 -2.13 17.90 -2.49
N LEU A 161 -1.95 17.12 -3.56
CA LEU A 161 -1.09 17.49 -4.69
C LEU A 161 -1.40 18.88 -5.25
N ASN A 162 -2.69 19.24 -5.33
CA ASN A 162 -3.14 20.52 -5.89
C ASN A 162 -3.32 21.61 -4.82
N GLU A 163 -3.15 21.31 -3.54
CA GLU A 163 -3.38 22.25 -2.45
C GLU A 163 -2.11 22.98 -1.98
N GLY A 164 -0.95 22.57 -2.48
CA GLY A 164 0.33 23.18 -2.14
C GLY A 164 0.75 22.96 -0.67
N ARG A 165 0.17 21.97 0.00
CA ARG A 165 0.50 21.62 1.39
C ARG A 165 1.82 20.88 1.51
N LYS A 166 2.30 20.32 0.43
CA LYS A 166 3.56 19.57 0.35
C LYS A 166 4.49 20.16 -0.67
N SER A 167 5.78 19.87 -0.52
CA SER A 167 6.73 20.18 -1.58
C SER A 167 6.39 19.41 -2.85
N LEU A 168 6.61 20.02 -4.01
CA LEU A 168 6.44 19.33 -5.30
C LEU A 168 7.31 18.08 -5.39
N HIS A 169 8.46 18.07 -4.71
CA HIS A 169 9.38 16.94 -4.72
C HIS A 169 8.76 15.72 -4.00
N ASP A 170 8.26 15.90 -2.79
CA ASP A 170 7.72 14.81 -1.99
C ASP A 170 6.45 14.25 -2.64
N ALA A 171 5.54 15.13 -3.06
CA ALA A 171 4.34 14.75 -3.77
C ALA A 171 4.62 14.00 -5.09
N SER A 172 5.68 14.40 -5.82
CA SER A 172 6.08 13.72 -7.06
C SER A 172 6.59 12.31 -6.79
N VAL A 173 7.41 12.10 -5.77
CA VAL A 173 7.98 10.77 -5.46
C VAL A 173 6.88 9.81 -5.03
N SER A 174 5.97 10.23 -4.16
CA SER A 174 4.82 9.42 -3.75
C SER A 174 3.89 9.09 -4.91
N LEU A 175 3.66 10.05 -5.82
CA LEU A 175 2.86 9.81 -7.02
C LEU A 175 3.54 8.84 -7.99
N GLU A 176 4.85 9.00 -8.24
CA GLU A 176 5.64 8.09 -9.07
C GLU A 176 5.60 6.65 -8.52
N PHE A 177 5.65 6.50 -7.19
CA PHE A 177 5.52 5.20 -6.54
C PHE A 177 4.13 4.60 -6.74
N GLY A 178 3.05 5.33 -6.49
CA GLY A 178 1.70 4.83 -6.73
C GLY A 178 1.43 4.44 -8.20
N ILE A 179 2.05 5.17 -9.16
CA ILE A 179 2.00 4.77 -10.56
C ILE A 179 2.76 3.46 -10.79
N ASN A 180 3.92 3.30 -10.17
CA ASN A 180 4.68 2.04 -10.23
C ASN A 180 3.87 0.85 -9.70
N ASP A 181 3.12 1.02 -8.61
CA ASP A 181 2.30 -0.03 -8.03
C ASP A 181 1.21 -0.50 -9.00
N VAL A 182 0.51 0.45 -9.63
CA VAL A 182 -0.50 0.12 -10.65
C VAL A 182 0.16 -0.54 -11.87
N MET A 183 1.28 -0.02 -12.35
CA MET A 183 1.99 -0.60 -13.50
C MET A 183 2.50 -2.00 -13.18
N TYR A 184 3.03 -2.21 -11.98
CA TYR A 184 3.49 -3.53 -11.52
C TYR A 184 2.33 -4.54 -11.50
N SER A 185 1.19 -4.17 -10.91
CA SER A 185 0.02 -5.04 -10.83
C SER A 185 -0.54 -5.48 -12.20
N MET A 186 -0.24 -4.73 -13.25
CA MET A 186 -0.70 -5.02 -14.61
C MET A 186 0.31 -5.82 -15.44
N THR A 187 1.54 -6.00 -14.95
CA THR A 187 2.65 -6.59 -15.72
C THR A 187 3.27 -7.82 -15.06
N HIS A 188 2.92 -8.13 -13.85
CA HIS A 188 3.40 -9.26 -13.05
C HIS A 188 2.25 -10.06 -12.48
#